data_aadbaad785f3022bd1f6d4d83c9684b9
#
_entry.id   aadbaad785f3022bd1f6d4d83c9684b9
#
_cell.length_a   1.000
_cell.length_b   1.000
_cell.length_c   1.000
_cell.angle_alpha   90.00
_cell.angle_beta   90.00
_cell.angle_gamma   90.00
#
_symmetry.space_group_name_H-M   'P 1'
#
loop_
_entity.id
_entity.type
_entity.pdbx_description
1 polymer ?
#
loop_
_entity_poly.entity_id
_entity_poly.type
_entity_poly.pdbx_seq_one_letter_code
_entity_poly.pdbx_strand_id
1 'polypeptide(L)'
;RNVSIKMEPMYALTYYEKLSEVKRIVHFHKYIEELNHSKLFPKPLRITNMEAPLTEEQVRFHFALVDSHTSDIVADDKDAKKRFLRGLDFYLVQDFASSIDDFTQAILLDDKFFPAYFMRALVRYKQLEYKKAEAELTEGVPGASSDSKKQPEVTSIDYDIVKNDLDHVIQLAPDFVYGYYNRANVLSMLKDYRGALEDYNKAIELNKDFAEAYFNRGLTHIFLGNNKQGITDLSKAGELGIVSAYNIIKRFTDTRE
;
A
#
# COMPACT_ATOMS: atom_id res chain seq x y z
N ARG A 1 -2.00 -17.82 -8.03
CA ARG A 1 -1.79 -17.41 -9.44
C ARG A 1 -0.91 -16.17 -9.40
N ASN A 2 0.31 -16.29 -9.90
CA ASN A 2 1.21 -15.17 -10.07
C ASN A 2 0.59 -14.21 -11.08
N VAL A 3 0.12 -13.07 -10.62
CA VAL A 3 -0.30 -12.01 -11.53
C VAL A 3 0.97 -11.30 -11.97
N SER A 4 1.58 -11.80 -13.04
CA SER A 4 2.64 -11.10 -13.74
C SER A 4 2.00 -9.92 -14.44
N ILE A 5 2.24 -8.71 -13.93
CA ILE A 5 1.72 -7.49 -14.54
C ILE A 5 2.63 -7.16 -15.69
N LYS A 6 2.23 -7.56 -16.89
CA LYS A 6 2.79 -7.02 -18.12
C LYS A 6 2.18 -5.64 -18.32
N MET A 7 2.94 -4.61 -18.02
CA MET A 7 2.54 -3.24 -18.34
C MET A 7 2.99 -2.92 -19.76
N GLU A 8 2.05 -2.85 -20.69
CA GLU A 8 2.33 -2.34 -22.04
C GLU A 8 2.16 -0.81 -22.06
N PRO A 9 3.04 -0.06 -22.73
CA PRO A 9 3.06 1.41 -22.72
C PRO A 9 1.77 2.10 -23.17
N MET A 10 0.93 1.40 -23.91
CA MET A 10 -0.28 1.93 -24.52
C MET A 10 -1.49 2.10 -23.59
N TYR A 11 -1.39 1.70 -22.32
CA TYR A 11 -2.54 1.62 -21.41
C TYR A 11 -2.58 2.67 -20.30
N ALA A 12 -1.98 3.82 -20.50
CA ALA A 12 -1.98 4.89 -19.50
C ALA A 12 -3.39 5.34 -19.05
N LEU A 13 -4.42 5.14 -19.85
CA LEU A 13 -5.81 5.52 -19.52
C LEU A 13 -6.62 4.40 -18.86
N THR A 14 -6.33 3.13 -19.13
CA THR A 14 -6.83 1.97 -18.38
C THR A 14 -6.00 1.69 -17.12
N TYR A 15 -5.05 2.54 -16.86
CA TYR A 15 -4.04 2.44 -15.83
C TYR A 15 -4.62 2.46 -14.42
N TYR A 16 -5.67 3.24 -14.22
CA TYR A 16 -6.26 3.40 -12.88
C TYR A 16 -6.88 2.11 -12.33
N GLU A 17 -7.50 1.31 -13.19
CA GLU A 17 -8.07 0.03 -12.78
C GLU A 17 -6.98 -0.99 -12.46
N LYS A 18 -5.97 -1.14 -13.34
CA LYS A 18 -4.85 -2.07 -13.12
C LYS A 18 -3.96 -1.64 -11.95
N LEU A 19 -3.71 -0.35 -11.80
CA LEU A 19 -2.98 0.21 -10.68
C LEU A 19 -3.68 -0.10 -9.36
N SER A 20 -4.99 -0.09 -9.32
CA SER A 20 -5.78 -0.42 -8.15
C SER A 20 -5.64 -1.88 -7.74
N GLU A 21 -5.56 -2.81 -8.68
CA GLU A 21 -5.37 -4.24 -8.39
C GLU A 21 -4.00 -4.56 -7.81
N VAL A 22 -2.94 -3.97 -8.38
CA VAL A 22 -1.57 -4.12 -7.85
C VAL A 22 -1.47 -3.65 -6.42
N LYS A 23 -2.06 -2.51 -6.13
CA LYS A 23 -1.99 -1.89 -4.81
C LYS A 23 -2.87 -2.55 -3.79
N ARG A 24 -3.98 -3.11 -4.22
CA ARG A 24 -4.83 -3.93 -3.41
C ARG A 24 -4.05 -5.12 -2.83
N ILE A 25 -3.24 -5.78 -3.64
CA ILE A 25 -2.40 -6.92 -3.21
C ILE A 25 -1.29 -6.44 -2.26
N VAL A 26 -0.57 -5.39 -2.61
CA VAL A 26 0.53 -4.84 -1.79
C VAL A 26 0.03 -4.42 -0.41
N HIS A 27 -1.07 -3.68 -0.33
CA HIS A 27 -1.62 -3.24 0.96
C HIS A 27 -2.19 -4.38 1.80
N PHE A 28 -2.74 -5.39 1.17
CA PHE A 28 -3.18 -6.58 1.86
C PHE A 28 -2.03 -7.32 2.54
N HIS A 29 -0.93 -7.55 1.84
CA HIS A 29 0.27 -8.20 2.38
C HIS A 29 0.83 -7.45 3.59
N LYS A 30 0.91 -6.14 3.49
CA LYS A 30 1.45 -5.30 4.55
C LYS A 30 0.65 -5.34 5.83
N TYR A 31 -0.66 -5.22 5.72
CA TYR A 31 -1.52 -5.28 6.88
C TYR A 31 -1.39 -6.61 7.60
N ILE A 32 -1.17 -7.69 6.86
CA ILE A 32 -0.92 -9.03 7.44
C ILE A 32 0.46 -9.13 8.08
N GLU A 33 1.49 -8.53 7.48
CA GLU A 33 2.82 -8.48 8.11
C GLU A 33 2.77 -7.76 9.46
N GLU A 34 2.10 -6.63 9.54
CA GLU A 34 1.91 -5.89 10.79
C GLU A 34 1.12 -6.67 11.83
N LEU A 35 0.11 -7.42 11.42
CA LEU A 35 -0.61 -8.31 12.32
C LEU A 35 0.24 -9.47 12.79
N ASN A 36 1.16 -9.97 11.98
CA ASN A 36 2.09 -11.00 12.38
C ASN A 36 3.06 -10.54 13.48
N HIS A 37 3.36 -9.25 13.54
CA HIS A 37 4.15 -8.64 14.60
C HIS A 37 3.31 -8.30 15.85
N SER A 38 1.99 -8.41 15.75
CA SER A 38 1.12 -8.23 16.90
C SER A 38 1.08 -9.50 17.73
N LYS A 39 1.08 -9.36 19.07
CA LYS A 39 0.94 -10.50 20.00
C LYS A 39 -0.41 -11.21 19.90
N LEU A 40 -1.32 -10.77 19.03
CA LEU A 40 -2.63 -11.35 18.81
C LEU A 40 -2.57 -12.73 18.13
N PHE A 41 -1.50 -12.99 17.36
CA PHE A 41 -1.34 -14.25 16.66
C PHE A 41 -0.05 -14.94 17.10
N PRO A 42 -0.13 -16.09 17.76
CA PRO A 42 1.05 -16.82 18.26
C PRO A 42 1.91 -17.43 17.13
N LYS A 43 1.39 -17.46 15.90
CA LYS A 43 2.13 -17.93 14.71
C LYS A 43 1.93 -16.95 13.56
N PRO A 44 3.01 -16.54 12.88
CA PRO A 44 2.94 -15.65 11.73
C PRO A 44 2.00 -16.20 10.65
N LEU A 45 1.18 -15.33 10.09
CA LEU A 45 0.39 -15.62 8.92
C LEU A 45 1.31 -15.50 7.70
N ARG A 46 1.50 -16.59 6.97
CA ARG A 46 2.26 -16.56 5.72
C ARG A 46 1.28 -16.39 4.57
N ILE A 47 1.48 -15.35 3.77
CA ILE A 47 0.78 -15.17 2.51
C ILE A 47 1.72 -15.63 1.40
N THR A 48 1.23 -16.57 0.60
CA THR A 48 2.01 -17.16 -0.48
C THR A 48 2.04 -16.33 -1.76
N ASN A 49 1.30 -15.22 -1.81
CA ASN A 49 1.21 -14.35 -2.97
C ASN A 49 2.10 -13.11 -2.80
N MET A 50 3.38 -13.30 -2.53
CA MET A 50 4.33 -12.20 -2.65
C MET A 50 4.42 -11.77 -4.11
N GLU A 51 4.45 -10.46 -4.37
CA GLU A 51 4.82 -9.95 -5.68
C GLU A 51 6.14 -10.58 -6.08
N ALA A 52 6.16 -11.32 -7.19
CA ALA A 52 7.42 -11.77 -7.74
C ALA A 52 8.22 -10.53 -8.14
N PRO A 53 9.49 -10.43 -7.75
CA PRO A 53 10.34 -9.33 -8.19
C PRO A 53 10.37 -9.30 -9.73
N LEU A 54 10.51 -8.10 -10.29
CA LEU A 54 10.66 -7.94 -11.73
C LEU A 54 11.86 -8.76 -12.19
N THR A 55 11.73 -9.41 -13.36
CA THR A 55 12.87 -10.03 -14.03
C THR A 55 13.83 -8.96 -14.53
N GLU A 56 15.08 -9.33 -14.77
CA GLU A 56 16.08 -8.40 -15.32
C GLU A 56 15.62 -7.79 -16.66
N GLU A 57 14.90 -8.54 -17.47
CA GLU A 57 14.34 -8.06 -18.73
C GLU A 57 13.26 -7.00 -18.49
N GLN A 58 12.38 -7.21 -17.54
CA GLN A 58 11.36 -6.24 -17.14
C GLN A 58 11.99 -4.98 -16.56
N VAL A 59 13.02 -5.12 -15.73
CA VAL A 59 13.76 -3.97 -15.18
C VAL A 59 14.40 -3.15 -16.31
N ARG A 60 15.06 -3.80 -17.27
CA ARG A 60 15.66 -3.13 -18.45
C ARG A 60 14.60 -2.43 -19.31
N PHE A 61 13.43 -3.06 -19.46
CA PHE A 61 12.30 -2.45 -20.18
C PHE A 61 11.81 -1.17 -19.50
N HIS A 62 11.64 -1.17 -18.17
CA HIS A 62 11.21 0.04 -17.46
C HIS A 62 12.27 1.14 -17.48
N PHE A 63 13.56 0.82 -17.44
CA PHE A 63 14.61 1.83 -17.65
C PHE A 63 14.57 2.44 -19.06
N ALA A 64 14.29 1.65 -20.09
CA ALA A 64 14.10 2.17 -21.43
C ALA A 64 12.86 3.09 -21.53
N LEU A 65 11.79 2.80 -20.79
CA LEU A 65 10.63 3.68 -20.67
C LEU A 65 10.97 4.98 -19.92
N VAL A 66 11.77 4.93 -18.86
CA VAL A 66 12.26 6.12 -18.16
C VAL A 66 13.00 7.05 -19.12
N ASP A 67 13.88 6.49 -19.97
CA ASP A 67 14.62 7.28 -20.99
C ASP A 67 13.66 7.90 -22.03
N SER A 68 12.67 7.12 -22.49
CA SER A 68 11.64 7.61 -23.41
C SER A 68 10.82 8.74 -22.81
N HIS A 69 10.29 8.55 -21.61
CA HIS A 69 9.51 9.59 -20.91
C HIS A 69 10.36 10.81 -20.56
N THR A 70 11.65 10.63 -20.31
CA THR A 70 12.57 11.75 -20.10
C THR A 70 12.68 12.61 -21.35
N SER A 71 12.79 11.98 -22.53
CA SER A 71 12.80 12.69 -23.82
C SER A 71 11.48 13.42 -24.07
N ASP A 72 10.34 12.79 -23.75
CA ASP A 72 9.01 13.40 -23.87
C ASP A 72 8.83 14.61 -22.93
N ILE A 73 9.38 14.55 -21.73
CA ILE A 73 9.35 15.65 -20.76
C ILE A 73 10.24 16.81 -21.23
N VAL A 74 11.41 16.52 -21.81
CA VAL A 74 12.28 17.56 -22.39
C VAL A 74 11.58 18.30 -23.53
N ALA A 75 10.79 17.57 -24.34
CA ALA A 75 10.03 18.16 -25.43
C ALA A 75 8.83 19.00 -24.95
N ASP A 76 8.21 18.63 -23.83
CA ASP A 76 7.10 19.33 -23.21
C ASP A 76 7.12 19.09 -21.69
N ASP A 77 7.64 20.06 -20.95
CA ASP A 77 7.87 20.00 -19.51
C ASP A 77 6.63 20.34 -18.67
N LYS A 78 5.52 20.76 -19.31
CA LYS A 78 4.30 21.19 -18.65
C LYS A 78 3.22 20.12 -18.56
N ASP A 79 3.46 18.94 -19.10
CA ASP A 79 2.50 17.84 -19.04
C ASP A 79 2.69 17.00 -17.76
N ALA A 80 1.75 17.17 -16.81
CA ALA A 80 1.73 16.41 -15.56
C ALA A 80 1.68 14.88 -15.79
N LYS A 81 1.03 14.43 -16.86
CA LYS A 81 0.89 12.99 -17.16
C LYS A 81 2.23 12.35 -17.54
N LYS A 82 3.08 13.07 -18.27
CA LYS A 82 4.41 12.59 -18.64
C LYS A 82 5.28 12.36 -17.40
N ARG A 83 5.26 13.31 -16.46
CA ARG A 83 5.92 13.16 -15.14
C ARG A 83 5.35 11.96 -14.38
N PHE A 84 4.03 11.85 -14.34
CA PHE A 84 3.38 10.74 -13.67
C PHE A 84 3.77 9.38 -14.26
N LEU A 85 3.83 9.24 -15.59
CA LEU A 85 4.22 7.99 -16.25
C LEU A 85 5.67 7.61 -15.90
N ARG A 86 6.61 8.56 -15.99
CA ARG A 86 7.99 8.28 -15.60
C ARG A 86 8.12 7.92 -14.12
N GLY A 87 7.38 8.61 -13.26
CA GLY A 87 7.31 8.30 -11.83
C GLY A 87 6.84 6.87 -11.54
N LEU A 88 5.93 6.33 -12.37
CA LEU A 88 5.48 4.94 -12.28
C LEU A 88 6.58 3.94 -12.66
N ASP A 89 7.33 4.23 -13.72
CA ASP A 89 8.45 3.36 -14.11
C ASP A 89 9.55 3.37 -13.05
N PHE A 90 9.87 4.53 -12.47
CA PHE A 90 10.77 4.60 -11.31
C PHE A 90 10.27 3.79 -10.12
N TYR A 91 8.95 3.83 -9.84
CA TYR A 91 8.36 3.00 -8.78
C TYR A 91 8.59 1.51 -9.03
N LEU A 92 8.41 1.05 -10.27
CA LEU A 92 8.54 -0.35 -10.64
C LEU A 92 9.98 -0.87 -10.55
N VAL A 93 10.95 -0.03 -10.87
CA VAL A 93 12.37 -0.35 -10.68
C VAL A 93 12.87 -0.06 -9.25
N GLN A 94 11.96 0.30 -8.34
CA GLN A 94 12.22 0.59 -6.93
C GLN A 94 13.09 1.84 -6.67
N ASP A 95 13.23 2.73 -7.64
CA ASP A 95 13.78 4.07 -7.41
C ASP A 95 12.68 4.98 -6.83
N PHE A 96 12.43 4.81 -5.53
CA PHE A 96 11.37 5.54 -4.85
C PHE A 96 11.64 7.04 -4.75
N ALA A 97 12.89 7.44 -4.68
CA ALA A 97 13.24 8.86 -4.59
C ALA A 97 12.86 9.62 -5.87
N SER A 98 13.29 9.12 -7.02
CA SER A 98 12.94 9.68 -8.34
C SER A 98 11.43 9.60 -8.61
N SER A 99 10.79 8.50 -8.19
CA SER A 99 9.34 8.33 -8.30
C SER A 99 8.56 9.40 -7.52
N ILE A 100 8.93 9.66 -6.26
CA ILE A 100 8.30 10.69 -5.42
C ILE A 100 8.52 12.10 -6.00
N ASP A 101 9.70 12.37 -6.55
CA ASP A 101 9.99 13.65 -7.19
C ASP A 101 9.09 13.86 -8.40
N ASP A 102 9.00 12.89 -9.31
CA ASP A 102 8.15 12.98 -10.48
C ASP A 102 6.66 13.14 -10.14
N PHE A 103 6.15 12.42 -9.14
CA PHE A 103 4.77 12.65 -8.68
C PHE A 103 4.59 14.03 -8.05
N THR A 104 5.61 14.54 -7.37
CA THR A 104 5.58 15.91 -6.82
C THR A 104 5.56 16.94 -7.93
N GLN A 105 6.38 16.78 -8.96
CA GLN A 105 6.35 17.66 -10.13
C GLN A 105 5.02 17.58 -10.89
N ALA A 106 4.44 16.38 -11.03
CA ALA A 106 3.11 16.21 -11.64
C ALA A 106 2.03 16.99 -10.86
N ILE A 107 2.07 16.96 -9.52
CA ILE A 107 1.15 17.72 -8.66
C ILE A 107 1.36 19.23 -8.79
N LEU A 108 2.60 19.68 -8.92
CA LEU A 108 2.90 21.11 -9.11
C LEU A 108 2.41 21.62 -10.47
N LEU A 109 2.35 20.76 -11.49
CA LEU A 109 1.82 21.09 -12.81
C LEU A 109 0.29 21.03 -12.88
N ASP A 110 -0.32 20.10 -12.14
CA ASP A 110 -1.76 19.94 -12.03
C ASP A 110 -2.15 19.51 -10.59
N ASP A 111 -2.56 20.48 -9.81
CA ASP A 111 -2.94 20.29 -8.40
C ASP A 111 -4.25 19.47 -8.21
N LYS A 112 -4.99 19.21 -9.28
CA LYS A 112 -6.20 18.37 -9.31
C LYS A 112 -5.92 16.95 -9.77
N PHE A 113 -4.69 16.64 -10.15
CA PHE A 113 -4.32 15.33 -10.64
C PHE A 113 -4.20 14.31 -9.48
N PHE A 114 -5.36 13.88 -8.93
CA PHE A 114 -5.42 12.99 -7.77
C PHE A 114 -4.58 11.71 -7.89
N PRO A 115 -4.35 11.11 -9.10
CA PRO A 115 -3.52 9.92 -9.21
C PRO A 115 -2.07 10.14 -8.77
N ALA A 116 -1.53 11.33 -8.97
CA ALA A 116 -0.18 11.65 -8.53
C ALA A 116 -0.08 11.72 -7.01
N TYR A 117 -1.08 12.30 -6.33
CA TYR A 117 -1.16 12.23 -4.86
C TYR A 117 -1.26 10.80 -4.37
N PHE A 118 -2.13 10.01 -5.00
CA PHE A 118 -2.34 8.63 -4.62
C PHE A 118 -1.06 7.80 -4.76
N MET A 119 -0.36 7.91 -5.90
CA MET A 119 0.91 7.21 -6.11
C MET A 119 2.00 7.68 -5.15
N ARG A 120 2.09 8.99 -4.93
CA ARG A 120 3.08 9.52 -3.99
C ARG A 120 2.87 9.00 -2.58
N ALA A 121 1.61 8.96 -2.12
CA ALA A 121 1.26 8.34 -0.85
C ALA A 121 1.74 6.90 -0.74
N LEU A 122 1.50 6.11 -1.77
CA LEU A 122 1.86 4.69 -1.78
C LEU A 122 3.36 4.45 -1.79
N VAL A 123 4.09 5.20 -2.61
CA VAL A 123 5.54 5.07 -2.68
C VAL A 123 6.18 5.49 -1.36
N ARG A 124 5.70 6.58 -0.75
CA ARG A 124 6.12 7.01 0.60
C ARG A 124 5.85 5.93 1.63
N TYR A 125 4.64 5.38 1.64
CA TYR A 125 4.31 4.31 2.57
C TYR A 125 5.23 3.09 2.37
N LYS A 126 5.49 2.68 1.14
CA LYS A 126 6.42 1.59 0.82
C LYS A 126 7.85 1.88 1.29
N GLN A 127 8.31 3.12 1.13
CA GLN A 127 9.60 3.56 1.66
C GLN A 127 9.71 3.42 3.19
N LEU A 128 8.64 3.77 3.91
CA LEU A 128 8.62 3.65 5.38
C LEU A 128 8.77 2.19 5.83
N GLU A 129 8.22 1.26 5.09
CA GLU A 129 8.34 -0.16 5.42
C GLU A 129 9.71 -0.73 5.12
N TYR A 130 10.33 -0.33 4.01
CA TYR A 130 11.73 -0.71 3.78
C TYR A 130 12.62 -0.21 4.92
N LYS A 131 12.40 1.02 5.38
CA LYS A 131 13.13 1.57 6.54
C LYS A 131 12.90 0.74 7.80
N LYS A 132 11.67 0.30 8.06
CA LYS A 132 11.37 -0.56 9.22
C LYS A 132 12.04 -1.92 9.10
N ALA A 133 11.90 -2.59 7.96
CA ALA A 133 12.49 -3.89 7.74
C ALA A 133 14.03 -3.85 7.86
N GLU A 134 14.65 -2.79 7.36
CA GLU A 134 16.10 -2.58 7.47
C GLU A 134 16.52 -2.35 8.93
N ALA A 135 15.77 -1.58 9.70
CA ALA A 135 16.03 -1.38 11.11
C ALA A 135 15.94 -2.69 11.92
N GLU A 136 14.91 -3.52 11.65
CA GLU A 136 14.74 -4.82 12.31
C GLU A 136 15.89 -5.79 12.00
N LEU A 137 16.41 -5.77 10.78
CA LEU A 137 17.56 -6.62 10.38
C LEU A 137 18.87 -6.20 11.08
N THR A 138 19.03 -4.93 11.41
CA THR A 138 20.23 -4.40 12.06
C THR A 138 20.21 -4.57 13.58
N GLU A 139 19.06 -4.62 14.23
CA GLU A 139 18.96 -4.85 15.68
C GLU A 139 19.33 -6.26 16.13
N GLY A 140 19.35 -7.25 15.23
CA GLY A 140 19.59 -8.66 15.55
C GLY A 140 21.04 -9.14 15.40
N VAL A 141 21.99 -8.31 15.01
CA VAL A 141 23.38 -8.73 14.73
C VAL A 141 24.28 -8.50 15.95
N PRO A 142 24.73 -9.56 16.69
CA PRO A 142 25.69 -9.41 17.77
C PRO A 142 27.02 -8.91 17.21
N GLY A 143 27.45 -7.70 17.62
CA GLY A 143 28.73 -7.12 17.20
C GLY A 143 28.64 -5.94 16.23
N ALA A 144 27.46 -5.49 15.87
CA ALA A 144 27.30 -4.19 15.22
C ALA A 144 27.78 -3.10 16.20
N SER A 145 28.84 -2.38 15.82
CA SER A 145 29.41 -1.33 16.64
C SER A 145 28.36 -0.27 16.95
N SER A 146 28.34 0.21 18.20
CA SER A 146 27.47 1.29 18.69
C SER A 146 27.59 2.62 17.92
N ASP A 147 28.47 2.69 16.94
CA ASP A 147 28.71 3.83 16.04
C ASP A 147 28.00 3.71 14.68
N SER A 148 27.29 2.60 14.41
CA SER A 148 26.36 2.58 13.27
C SER A 148 25.27 3.62 13.56
N LYS A 149 25.29 4.73 12.83
CA LYS A 149 24.33 5.81 12.89
C LYS A 149 22.94 5.19 12.99
N LYS A 150 22.26 5.37 14.15
CA LYS A 150 20.85 4.99 14.30
C LYS A 150 20.12 5.47 13.06
N GLN A 151 19.63 4.55 12.26
CA GLN A 151 18.76 4.91 11.15
C GLN A 151 17.56 5.67 11.75
N PRO A 152 17.08 6.72 11.10
CA PRO A 152 15.97 7.49 11.61
C PRO A 152 14.76 6.56 11.76
N GLU A 153 14.29 6.42 13.00
CA GLU A 153 13.11 5.65 13.33
C GLU A 153 11.89 6.19 12.58
N VAL A 154 11.06 5.30 12.04
CA VAL A 154 9.80 5.70 11.39
C VAL A 154 8.84 6.22 12.46
N THR A 155 8.44 7.46 12.32
CA THR A 155 7.62 8.20 13.28
C THR A 155 6.16 8.35 12.82
N SER A 156 5.29 8.83 13.71
CA SER A 156 3.92 9.19 13.33
C SER A 156 3.89 10.29 12.25
N ILE A 157 4.85 11.22 12.26
CA ILE A 157 4.95 12.30 11.27
C ILE A 157 5.10 11.74 9.86
N ASP A 158 5.86 10.66 9.69
CA ASP A 158 6.03 10.01 8.39
C ASP A 158 4.70 9.47 7.85
N TYR A 159 3.87 8.89 8.71
CA TYR A 159 2.52 8.44 8.33
C TYR A 159 1.55 9.60 8.11
N ASP A 160 1.68 10.72 8.84
CA ASP A 160 0.87 11.91 8.61
C ASP A 160 1.13 12.50 7.22
N ILE A 161 2.36 12.48 6.73
CA ILE A 161 2.70 12.90 5.36
C ILE A 161 1.97 12.03 4.31
N VAL A 162 1.93 10.71 4.53
CA VAL A 162 1.20 9.78 3.66
C VAL A 162 -0.30 10.05 3.73
N LYS A 163 -0.83 10.22 4.95
CA LYS A 163 -2.24 10.52 5.18
C LYS A 163 -2.67 11.80 4.46
N ASN A 164 -1.88 12.85 4.51
CA ASN A 164 -2.18 14.12 3.85
C ASN A 164 -2.36 13.96 2.33
N ASP A 165 -1.53 13.18 1.67
CA ASP A 165 -1.71 12.87 0.25
C ASP A 165 -3.03 12.13 0.00
N LEU A 166 -3.40 11.17 0.87
CA LEU A 166 -4.68 10.43 0.76
C LEU A 166 -5.89 11.31 1.07
N ASP A 167 -5.76 12.30 1.95
CA ASP A 167 -6.80 13.30 2.19
C ASP A 167 -7.10 14.11 0.92
N HIS A 168 -6.06 14.53 0.17
CA HIS A 168 -6.23 15.17 -1.13
C HIS A 168 -6.89 14.25 -2.16
N VAL A 169 -6.50 12.97 -2.18
CA VAL A 169 -7.15 11.97 -3.06
C VAL A 169 -8.63 11.92 -2.82
N ILE A 170 -9.06 11.80 -1.56
CA ILE A 170 -10.48 11.71 -1.19
C ILE A 170 -11.22 13.02 -1.49
N GLN A 171 -10.57 14.15 -1.28
CA GLN A 171 -11.16 15.45 -1.61
C GLN A 171 -11.38 15.62 -3.12
N LEU A 172 -10.43 15.18 -3.95
CA LEU A 172 -10.48 15.33 -5.40
C LEU A 172 -11.31 14.23 -6.09
N ALA A 173 -11.37 13.04 -5.51
CA ALA A 173 -12.08 11.88 -6.02
C ALA A 173 -12.82 11.14 -4.88
N PRO A 174 -13.96 11.66 -4.40
CA PRO A 174 -14.67 11.14 -3.24
C PRO A 174 -15.34 9.77 -3.46
N ASP A 175 -15.40 9.29 -4.67
CA ASP A 175 -15.86 7.95 -5.07
C ASP A 175 -14.72 6.94 -5.31
N PHE A 176 -13.47 7.38 -5.15
CA PHE A 176 -12.31 6.52 -5.34
C PHE A 176 -12.10 5.63 -4.11
N VAL A 177 -12.57 4.39 -4.19
CA VAL A 177 -12.57 3.39 -3.12
C VAL A 177 -11.23 3.25 -2.43
N TYR A 178 -10.15 3.24 -3.22
CA TYR A 178 -8.79 2.99 -2.71
C TYR A 178 -8.23 4.16 -1.91
N GLY A 179 -8.75 5.36 -2.07
CA GLY A 179 -8.41 6.50 -1.22
C GLY A 179 -8.76 6.22 0.23
N TYR A 180 -10.00 5.81 0.47
CA TYR A 180 -10.49 5.45 1.81
C TYR A 180 -9.80 4.21 2.38
N TYR A 181 -9.70 3.16 1.58
CA TYR A 181 -9.04 1.92 2.02
C TYR A 181 -7.60 2.15 2.48
N ASN A 182 -6.82 2.89 1.70
CA ASN A 182 -5.43 3.15 2.04
C ASN A 182 -5.30 4.14 3.20
N ARG A 183 -6.19 5.13 3.32
CA ARG A 183 -6.19 6.02 4.48
C ARG A 183 -6.56 5.28 5.76
N ALA A 184 -7.51 4.34 5.70
CA ALA A 184 -7.82 3.46 6.81
C ALA A 184 -6.61 2.65 7.29
N ASN A 185 -5.81 2.12 6.35
CA ASN A 185 -4.58 1.41 6.69
C ASN A 185 -3.58 2.34 7.41
N VAL A 186 -3.39 3.56 6.92
CA VAL A 186 -2.51 4.56 7.55
C VAL A 186 -3.03 4.97 8.93
N LEU A 187 -4.35 5.21 9.07
CA LEU A 187 -4.97 5.54 10.36
C LEU A 187 -4.77 4.40 11.39
N SER A 188 -4.84 3.15 10.94
CA SER A 188 -4.53 2.00 11.79
C SER A 188 -3.09 2.02 12.29
N MET A 189 -2.13 2.43 11.44
CA MET A 189 -0.73 2.62 11.84
C MET A 189 -0.55 3.75 12.86
N LEU A 190 -1.32 4.81 12.72
CA LEU A 190 -1.40 5.92 13.66
C LEU A 190 -2.19 5.58 14.93
N LYS A 191 -2.70 4.35 15.05
CA LYS A 191 -3.57 3.88 16.14
C LYS A 191 -4.92 4.60 16.23
N ASP A 192 -5.31 5.33 15.20
CA ASP A 192 -6.65 5.86 15.05
C ASP A 192 -7.58 4.80 14.45
N TYR A 193 -7.89 3.80 15.26
CA TYR A 193 -8.74 2.68 14.82
C TYR A 193 -10.17 3.10 14.53
N ARG A 194 -10.66 4.17 15.18
CA ARG A 194 -12.01 4.69 14.92
C ARG A 194 -12.09 5.30 13.53
N GLY A 195 -11.17 6.20 13.18
CA GLY A 195 -11.07 6.75 11.84
C GLY A 195 -10.85 5.68 10.78
N ALA A 196 -10.03 4.67 11.09
CA ALA A 196 -9.82 3.53 10.20
C ALA A 196 -11.12 2.76 9.91
N LEU A 197 -11.94 2.48 10.94
CA LEU A 197 -13.23 1.81 10.76
C LEU A 197 -14.21 2.64 9.92
N GLU A 198 -14.24 3.96 10.10
CA GLU A 198 -15.08 4.88 9.30
C GLU A 198 -14.68 4.81 7.81
N ASP A 199 -13.39 4.84 7.52
CA ASP A 199 -12.86 4.76 6.16
C ASP A 199 -13.07 3.38 5.52
N TYR A 200 -12.86 2.27 6.27
CA TYR A 200 -13.20 0.93 5.76
C TYR A 200 -14.70 0.81 5.48
N ASN A 201 -15.56 1.37 6.33
CA ASN A 201 -17.00 1.42 6.08
C ASN A 201 -17.30 2.13 4.77
N LYS A 202 -16.66 3.28 4.52
CA LYS A 202 -16.85 4.03 3.27
C LYS A 202 -16.34 3.27 2.05
N ALA A 203 -15.18 2.62 2.15
CA ALA A 203 -14.65 1.78 1.09
C ALA A 203 -15.62 0.62 0.75
N ILE A 204 -16.21 -0.03 1.75
CA ILE A 204 -17.20 -1.10 1.57
C ILE A 204 -18.54 -0.57 1.05
N GLU A 205 -18.95 0.63 1.46
CA GLU A 205 -20.13 1.29 0.89
C GLU A 205 -20.00 1.49 -0.62
N LEU A 206 -18.84 1.98 -1.05
CA LEU A 206 -18.50 2.23 -2.46
C LEU A 206 -18.29 0.95 -3.26
N ASN A 207 -17.74 -0.10 -2.64
CA ASN A 207 -17.56 -1.41 -3.26
C ASN A 207 -17.90 -2.53 -2.27
N LYS A 208 -19.08 -3.13 -2.44
CA LYS A 208 -19.60 -4.20 -1.58
C LYS A 208 -18.81 -5.51 -1.67
N ASP A 209 -18.02 -5.69 -2.72
CA ASP A 209 -17.23 -6.90 -2.96
C ASP A 209 -15.75 -6.68 -2.65
N PHE A 210 -15.41 -5.61 -1.91
CA PHE A 210 -14.04 -5.30 -1.55
C PHE A 210 -13.57 -6.18 -0.38
N ALA A 211 -13.12 -7.38 -0.71
CA ALA A 211 -12.75 -8.43 0.25
C ALA A 211 -11.70 -7.95 1.27
N GLU A 212 -10.69 -7.21 0.82
CA GLU A 212 -9.61 -6.72 1.67
C GLU A 212 -10.08 -5.67 2.68
N ALA A 213 -11.07 -4.86 2.31
CA ALA A 213 -11.64 -3.90 3.25
C ALA A 213 -12.43 -4.60 4.36
N TYR A 214 -13.20 -5.65 4.04
CA TYR A 214 -13.81 -6.51 5.06
C TYR A 214 -12.76 -7.18 5.94
N PHE A 215 -11.72 -7.70 5.33
CA PHE A 215 -10.65 -8.38 6.06
C PHE A 215 -9.99 -7.45 7.06
N ASN A 216 -9.55 -6.26 6.63
CA ASN A 216 -8.86 -5.30 7.48
C ASN A 216 -9.81 -4.70 8.53
N ARG A 217 -11.07 -4.42 8.18
CA ARG A 217 -12.07 -3.97 9.15
C ARG A 217 -12.33 -5.05 10.22
N GLY A 218 -12.44 -6.29 9.79
CA GLY A 218 -12.62 -7.45 10.68
C GLY A 218 -11.49 -7.59 11.68
N LEU A 219 -10.25 -7.47 11.22
CA LEU A 219 -9.07 -7.49 12.09
C LEU A 219 -9.05 -6.30 13.04
N THR A 220 -9.40 -5.11 12.58
CA THR A 220 -9.49 -3.91 13.42
C THR A 220 -10.55 -4.08 14.50
N HIS A 221 -11.69 -4.68 14.18
CA HIS A 221 -12.72 -5.02 15.17
C HIS A 221 -12.22 -6.01 16.22
N ILE A 222 -11.53 -7.07 15.80
CA ILE A 222 -10.94 -8.04 16.74
C ILE A 222 -9.93 -7.34 17.65
N PHE A 223 -9.08 -6.49 17.08
CA PHE A 223 -8.09 -5.73 17.83
C PHE A 223 -8.72 -4.86 18.93
N LEU A 224 -9.90 -4.30 18.64
CA LEU A 224 -10.67 -3.50 19.60
C LEU A 224 -11.55 -4.34 20.56
N GLY A 225 -11.50 -5.66 20.49
CA GLY A 225 -12.32 -6.55 21.30
C GLY A 225 -13.74 -6.77 20.77
N ASN A 226 -14.09 -6.21 19.63
CA ASN A 226 -15.40 -6.34 18.96
C ASN A 226 -15.47 -7.66 18.15
N ASN A 227 -15.23 -8.78 18.82
CA ASN A 227 -14.95 -10.06 18.18
C ASN A 227 -16.07 -10.54 17.26
N LYS A 228 -17.34 -10.30 17.62
CA LYS A 228 -18.48 -10.73 16.82
C LYS A 228 -18.48 -10.03 15.44
N GLN A 229 -18.31 -8.72 15.42
CA GLN A 229 -18.21 -7.95 14.18
C GLN A 229 -16.98 -8.39 13.37
N GLY A 230 -15.84 -8.56 14.05
CA GLY A 230 -14.61 -9.00 13.42
C GLY A 230 -14.73 -10.35 12.72
N ILE A 231 -15.34 -11.34 13.38
CA ILE A 231 -15.58 -12.67 12.77
C ILE A 231 -16.56 -12.56 11.59
N THR A 232 -17.60 -11.74 11.69
CA THR A 232 -18.54 -11.52 10.59
C THR A 232 -17.84 -10.96 9.36
N ASP A 233 -17.02 -9.95 9.54
CA ASP A 233 -16.25 -9.33 8.44
C ASP A 233 -15.21 -10.29 7.84
N LEU A 234 -14.50 -11.04 8.69
CA LEU A 234 -13.55 -12.04 8.21
C LEU A 234 -14.26 -13.17 7.45
N SER A 235 -15.46 -13.59 7.88
CA SER A 235 -16.26 -14.57 7.14
C SER A 235 -16.63 -14.03 5.77
N LYS A 236 -17.05 -12.75 5.70
CA LYS A 236 -17.36 -12.09 4.43
C LYS A 236 -16.14 -11.98 3.51
N ALA A 237 -14.99 -11.63 4.05
CA ALA A 237 -13.74 -11.61 3.30
C ALA A 237 -13.37 -13.00 2.75
N GLY A 238 -13.60 -14.07 3.53
CA GLY A 238 -13.41 -15.45 3.10
C GLY A 238 -14.35 -15.84 1.97
N GLU A 239 -15.64 -15.49 2.04
CA GLU A 239 -16.62 -15.69 0.97
C GLU A 239 -16.21 -14.98 -0.33
N LEU A 240 -15.62 -13.80 -0.21
CA LEU A 240 -15.13 -12.99 -1.32
C LEU A 240 -13.74 -13.43 -1.83
N GLY A 241 -13.20 -14.55 -1.32
CA GLY A 241 -12.01 -15.19 -1.86
C GLY A 241 -10.75 -15.08 -1.01
N ILE A 242 -10.77 -14.38 0.13
CA ILE A 242 -9.64 -14.33 1.06
C ILE A 242 -9.68 -15.56 1.98
N VAL A 243 -9.26 -16.70 1.47
CA VAL A 243 -9.31 -17.99 2.18
C VAL A 243 -8.54 -17.95 3.52
N SER A 244 -7.49 -17.16 3.62
CA SER A 244 -6.72 -16.97 4.86
C SER A 244 -7.56 -16.40 6.02
N ALA A 245 -8.68 -15.73 5.74
CA ALA A 245 -9.60 -15.23 6.76
C ALA A 245 -10.16 -16.36 7.63
N TYR A 246 -10.48 -17.51 7.04
CA TYR A 246 -10.96 -18.67 7.78
C TYR A 246 -9.91 -19.25 8.73
N ASN A 247 -8.64 -19.20 8.35
CA ASN A 247 -7.56 -19.63 9.24
C ASN A 247 -7.42 -18.71 10.46
N ILE A 248 -7.69 -17.42 10.28
CA ILE A 248 -7.68 -16.45 11.37
C ILE A 248 -8.86 -16.71 12.33
N ILE A 249 -10.05 -16.88 11.77
CA ILE A 249 -11.26 -17.21 12.57
C ILE A 249 -11.00 -18.47 13.41
N LYS A 250 -10.50 -19.53 12.79
CA LYS A 250 -10.21 -20.79 13.49
C LYS A 250 -9.21 -20.58 14.62
N ARG A 251 -8.09 -19.92 14.37
CA ARG A 251 -7.08 -19.65 15.43
C ARG A 251 -7.64 -18.81 16.57
N PHE A 252 -8.52 -17.87 16.24
CA PHE A 252 -9.15 -17.01 17.23
C PHE A 252 -10.19 -17.74 18.08
N THR A 253 -10.89 -18.73 17.53
CA THR A 253 -11.85 -19.57 18.26
C THR A 253 -11.15 -20.63 19.11
N ASP A 254 -10.11 -21.27 18.56
CA ASP A 254 -9.35 -22.35 19.26
C ASP A 254 -8.54 -21.84 20.47
N THR A 255 -8.26 -20.54 20.59
CA THR A 255 -7.55 -19.95 21.75
C THR A 255 -8.48 -19.61 22.91
N ARG A 256 -9.78 -19.89 22.80
CA ARG A 256 -10.81 -19.61 23.83
C ARG A 256 -11.36 -20.84 24.54
N GLU A 257 -10.97 -22.03 24.10
CA GLU A 257 -11.17 -23.30 24.83
C GLU A 257 -9.98 -23.59 25.76
#